data_5a42439590515605d625cb8e0d747920
#
_entry.id   5a42439590515605d625cb8e0d747920
#
_cell.length_a   1.000
_cell.length_b   1.000
_cell.length_c   1.000
_cell.angle_alpha   90.00
_cell.angle_beta   90.00
_cell.angle_gamma   90.00
#
_symmetry.space_group_name_H-M   'P 1'
#
loop_
_entity.id
_entity.type
_entity.pdbx_description
1 polymer ?
#
loop_
_entity_poly.entity_id
_entity_poly.type
_entity_poly.pdbx_seq_one_letter_code
_entity_poly.pdbx_strand_id
1 'polypeptide(L)'
;MRVDEEPEFLTVENPWLYNERNVSCIPKGVYNIRPHKSPRYGLVLAVDDVPNRSHILIHAGNTAADTKGCILVGERFGNVKDMRAVMQSRFALNRLLSMITEPCQMEISYGYDHG
;
A
#
# COMPACT_ATOMS: atom_id res chain seq x y z
N MET A 1 -1.27 -5.32 -5.74
CA MET A 1 -2.36 -4.31 -5.70
C MET A 1 -2.75 -3.93 -7.12
N ARG A 2 -4.02 -3.92 -7.38
CA ARG A 2 -4.52 -3.53 -8.71
C ARG A 2 -5.54 -2.42 -8.56
N VAL A 3 -5.40 -1.37 -9.37
CA VAL A 3 -6.30 -0.22 -9.38
C VAL A 3 -7.10 -0.28 -10.69
N ASP A 4 -8.42 -0.41 -10.56
CA ASP A 4 -9.33 -0.59 -11.71
C ASP A 4 -8.80 -1.70 -12.64
N GLU A 5 -8.62 -1.44 -13.92
CA GLU A 5 -8.12 -2.41 -14.90
C GLU A 5 -6.65 -2.20 -15.24
N GLU A 6 -5.94 -1.37 -14.47
CA GLU A 6 -4.53 -1.09 -14.72
C GLU A 6 -3.63 -2.27 -14.28
N PRO A 7 -2.39 -2.33 -14.77
CA PRO A 7 -1.45 -3.35 -14.34
C PRO A 7 -1.23 -3.32 -12.84
N GLU A 8 -0.88 -4.48 -12.28
CA GLU A 8 -0.62 -4.58 -10.86
C GLU A 8 0.57 -3.73 -10.42
N PHE A 9 0.43 -3.14 -9.23
CA PHE A 9 1.53 -2.50 -8.52
C PHE A 9 2.08 -3.46 -7.48
N LEU A 10 3.40 -3.50 -7.37
CA LEU A 10 4.04 -4.28 -6.31
C LEU A 10 3.96 -3.53 -5.01
N THR A 11 3.71 -4.26 -3.93
CA THR A 11 3.57 -3.68 -2.60
C THR A 11 4.35 -4.45 -1.56
N VAL A 12 4.70 -3.75 -0.48
CA VAL A 12 5.18 -4.36 0.75
C VAL A 12 4.24 -3.89 1.86
N GLU A 13 3.83 -4.83 2.70
CA GLU A 13 3.01 -4.57 3.86
C GLU A 13 3.56 -5.35 5.06
N ASN A 14 3.10 -4.98 6.25
CA ASN A 14 3.40 -5.77 7.44
C ASN A 14 2.79 -7.17 7.30
N PRO A 15 3.32 -8.18 8.02
CA PRO A 15 2.72 -9.52 8.02
C PRO A 15 1.28 -9.50 8.50
N TRP A 16 0.52 -10.51 8.09
CA TRP A 16 -0.86 -10.66 8.57
C TRP A 16 -0.87 -11.04 10.05
N LEU A 17 -1.45 -10.19 10.87
CA LEU A 17 -1.59 -10.39 12.31
C LEU A 17 -3.05 -10.16 12.72
N TYR A 18 -3.96 -10.84 12.03
CA TYR A 18 -5.39 -10.83 12.30
C TYR A 18 -5.98 -9.41 12.31
N ASN A 19 -5.52 -8.57 11.39
CA ASN A 19 -6.00 -7.19 11.24
C ASN A 19 -5.76 -6.31 12.48
N GLU A 20 -4.78 -6.66 13.30
CA GLU A 20 -4.48 -5.88 14.49
C GLU A 20 -3.97 -4.49 14.11
N ARG A 21 -4.47 -3.47 14.80
CA ARG A 21 -4.17 -2.06 14.50
C ARG A 21 -2.68 -1.77 14.68
N ASN A 22 -2.13 -1.00 13.74
CA ASN A 22 -0.74 -0.53 13.75
C ASN A 22 0.33 -1.62 13.59
N VAL A 23 -0.03 -2.87 13.44
CA VAL A 23 0.94 -3.96 13.30
C VAL A 23 0.64 -4.89 12.13
N SER A 24 -0.61 -5.12 11.79
CA SER A 24 -1.00 -6.04 10.72
C SER A 24 -1.19 -5.33 9.39
N CYS A 25 -0.92 -6.04 8.29
CA CYS A 25 -1.45 -5.61 7.00
C CYS A 25 -2.98 -5.67 7.06
N ILE A 26 -3.63 -5.01 6.10
CA ILE A 26 -5.09 -5.03 6.02
C ILE A 26 -5.57 -6.32 5.36
N PRO A 27 -6.84 -6.71 5.58
CA PRO A 27 -7.39 -7.88 4.91
C PRO A 27 -7.36 -7.70 3.38
N LYS A 28 -7.15 -8.80 2.66
CA LYS A 28 -7.29 -8.76 1.21
C LYS A 28 -8.74 -8.43 0.85
N GLY A 29 -8.93 -7.77 -0.28
CA GLY A 29 -10.26 -7.39 -0.71
C GLY A 29 -10.23 -6.22 -1.66
N VAL A 30 -11.42 -5.66 -1.90
CA VAL A 30 -11.60 -4.49 -2.75
C VAL A 30 -11.95 -3.31 -1.86
N TYR A 31 -11.23 -2.21 -2.05
CA TYR A 31 -11.40 -1.01 -1.24
C TYR A 31 -11.54 0.22 -2.12
N ASN A 32 -12.23 1.22 -1.61
CA ASN A 32 -12.25 2.53 -2.22
C ASN A 32 -11.01 3.30 -1.80
N ILE A 33 -10.35 3.94 -2.75
CA ILE A 33 -9.16 4.76 -2.48
C ILE A 33 -9.39 6.15 -3.07
N ARG A 34 -8.72 7.13 -2.49
CA ARG A 34 -8.83 8.53 -2.91
C ARG A 34 -7.54 9.28 -2.61
N PRO A 35 -7.23 10.33 -3.41
CA PRO A 35 -6.12 11.21 -3.06
C PRO A 35 -6.34 11.84 -1.69
N HIS A 36 -5.27 11.95 -0.93
CA HIS A 36 -5.33 12.49 0.43
C HIS A 36 -4.01 13.21 0.75
N LYS A 37 -4.12 14.35 1.39
CA LYS A 37 -2.93 15.09 1.84
C LYS A 37 -2.68 14.78 3.30
N SER A 38 -1.65 13.97 3.55
CA SER A 38 -1.27 13.57 4.89
C SER A 38 -0.34 14.62 5.51
N PRO A 39 -0.54 14.98 6.79
CA PRO A 39 0.41 15.87 7.48
C PRO A 39 1.82 15.29 7.52
N ARG A 40 1.95 13.97 7.62
CA ARG A 40 3.25 13.32 7.75
C ARG A 40 3.90 12.99 6.41
N TYR A 41 3.11 12.55 5.43
CA TYR A 41 3.65 11.98 4.19
C TYR A 41 3.39 12.83 2.95
N GLY A 42 2.66 13.94 3.08
CA GLY A 42 2.27 14.73 1.92
C GLY A 42 1.16 14.08 1.12
N LEU A 43 1.19 14.24 -0.19
CA LEU A 43 0.16 13.67 -1.05
C LEU A 43 0.31 12.16 -1.16
N VAL A 44 -0.73 11.45 -0.78
CA VAL A 44 -0.79 9.98 -0.73
C VAL A 44 -2.19 9.54 -1.14
N LEU A 45 -2.47 8.24 -1.03
CA LEU A 45 -3.82 7.71 -1.22
C LEU A 45 -4.33 7.19 0.11
N ALA A 46 -5.58 7.52 0.43
CA ALA A 46 -6.26 6.98 1.59
C ALA A 46 -7.07 5.74 1.17
N VAL A 47 -7.06 4.72 2.02
CA VAL A 47 -7.85 3.50 1.82
C VAL A 47 -9.02 3.58 2.80
N ASP A 48 -10.24 3.66 2.26
CA ASP A 48 -11.43 3.88 3.07
C ASP A 48 -12.07 2.57 3.53
N ASP A 49 -12.72 2.65 4.69
CA ASP A 49 -13.59 1.57 5.19
C ASP A 49 -12.92 0.21 5.38
N VAL A 50 -11.64 0.21 5.76
CA VAL A 50 -10.99 -1.04 6.16
C VAL A 50 -11.57 -1.45 7.52
N PRO A 51 -12.12 -2.69 7.63
CA PRO A 51 -12.76 -3.12 8.88
C PRO A 51 -11.84 -2.96 10.09
N ASN A 52 -12.36 -2.30 11.13
CA ASN A 52 -11.66 -2.08 12.41
C ASN A 52 -10.33 -1.32 12.29
N ARG A 53 -10.13 -0.61 11.19
CA ARG A 53 -8.90 0.15 10.98
C ARG A 53 -9.24 1.58 10.59
N SER A 54 -8.29 2.49 10.83
CA SER A 54 -8.40 3.87 10.43
C SER A 54 -7.02 4.36 9.97
N HIS A 55 -7.03 5.42 9.17
CA HIS A 55 -5.79 6.04 8.68
C HIS A 55 -4.89 5.08 7.92
N ILE A 56 -5.47 4.18 7.13
CA ILE A 56 -4.71 3.33 6.22
C ILE A 56 -4.40 4.14 4.97
N LEU A 57 -3.11 4.23 4.65
CA LEU A 57 -2.62 5.01 3.52
C LEU A 57 -1.77 4.15 2.61
N ILE A 58 -1.68 4.55 1.35
CA ILE A 58 -0.69 4.02 0.41
C ILE A 58 0.36 5.12 0.29
N HIS A 59 1.59 4.84 0.74
CA HIS A 59 2.64 5.84 0.73
C HIS A 59 3.99 5.23 0.33
N ALA A 60 5.03 6.05 0.27
CA ALA A 60 6.35 5.59 -0.13
C ALA A 60 7.13 5.03 1.07
N GLY A 61 7.96 4.05 0.80
CA GLY A 61 8.84 3.41 1.76
C GLY A 61 9.46 2.18 1.12
N ASN A 62 10.28 1.43 1.85
CA ASN A 62 11.00 0.31 1.28
C ASN A 62 10.63 -1.04 1.89
N THR A 63 10.62 -1.15 3.21
CA THR A 63 10.40 -2.43 3.90
C THR A 63 9.26 -2.33 4.89
N ALA A 64 8.84 -3.49 5.40
CA ALA A 64 7.80 -3.52 6.44
C ALA A 64 8.16 -2.71 7.68
N ALA A 65 9.43 -2.42 7.92
CA ALA A 65 9.85 -1.57 9.02
C ALA A 65 9.47 -0.09 8.82
N ASP A 66 9.13 0.30 7.59
CA ASP A 66 8.77 1.67 7.26
C ASP A 66 7.27 1.94 7.36
N THR A 67 6.50 1.00 7.85
CA THR A 67 5.05 1.15 7.89
C THR A 67 4.44 0.46 9.11
N LYS A 68 3.28 0.96 9.51
CA LYS A 68 2.48 0.40 10.62
C LYS A 68 1.09 0.03 10.10
N GLY A 69 1.06 -0.93 9.19
CA GLY A 69 -0.19 -1.40 8.59
C GLY A 69 -0.57 -0.71 7.29
N CYS A 70 0.13 0.33 6.88
CA CYS A 70 -0.09 0.97 5.60
C CYS A 70 0.58 0.21 4.46
N ILE A 71 0.24 0.56 3.23
CA ILE A 71 0.71 -0.12 2.03
C ILE A 71 1.84 0.69 1.41
N LEU A 72 2.98 0.04 1.16
CA LEU A 72 4.11 0.64 0.46
C LEU A 72 4.10 0.15 -0.98
N VAL A 73 4.11 1.06 -1.93
CA VAL A 73 4.09 0.73 -3.36
C VAL A 73 5.49 0.89 -3.95
N GLY A 74 5.82 0.08 -4.94
CA GLY A 74 7.11 0.16 -5.62
C GLY A 74 7.05 -0.37 -7.03
N GLU A 75 8.16 -0.20 -7.77
CA GLU A 75 8.28 -0.62 -9.16
C GLU A 75 8.87 -2.01 -9.28
N ARG A 76 9.70 -2.44 -8.35
CA ARG A 76 10.31 -3.77 -8.35
C ARG A 76 10.64 -4.20 -6.92
N PHE A 77 10.82 -5.49 -6.73
CA PHE A 77 11.27 -6.02 -5.45
C PHE A 77 12.78 -5.94 -5.35
N GLY A 78 13.26 -5.87 -4.12
CA GLY A 78 14.67 -5.89 -3.78
C GLY A 78 14.85 -6.30 -2.34
N ASN A 79 16.04 -6.05 -1.79
CA ASN A 79 16.35 -6.33 -0.40
C ASN A 79 17.05 -5.13 0.21
N VAL A 80 16.63 -4.76 1.42
CA VAL A 80 17.26 -3.71 2.21
C VAL A 80 17.45 -4.29 3.61
N LYS A 81 18.70 -4.33 4.08
CA LYS A 81 19.03 -4.88 5.41
C LYS A 81 18.44 -6.29 5.59
N ASP A 82 18.58 -7.14 4.58
CA ASP A 82 18.09 -8.52 4.56
C ASP A 82 16.57 -8.65 4.65
N MET A 83 15.83 -7.57 4.46
CA MET A 83 14.38 -7.60 4.40
C MET A 83 13.89 -7.45 2.96
N ARG A 84 12.78 -8.10 2.63
CA ARG A 84 12.10 -7.87 1.35
C ARG A 84 11.71 -6.41 1.26
N ALA A 85 12.01 -5.81 0.13
CA ALA A 85 11.76 -4.39 -0.10
C ALA A 85 11.06 -4.15 -1.43
N VAL A 86 10.38 -3.00 -1.55
CA VAL A 86 10.03 -2.45 -2.85
C VAL A 86 10.98 -1.31 -3.15
N MET A 87 11.36 -1.19 -4.41
CA MET A 87 12.33 -0.21 -4.87
C MET A 87 11.63 0.84 -5.72
N GLN A 88 12.25 2.02 -5.80
CA GLN A 88 11.71 3.16 -6.53
C GLN A 88 10.29 3.52 -6.08
N SER A 89 10.08 3.48 -4.77
CA SER A 89 8.77 3.65 -4.18
C SER A 89 8.18 5.03 -4.45
N ARG A 90 9.00 6.09 -4.34
CA ARG A 90 8.54 7.45 -4.62
C ARG A 90 8.10 7.60 -6.08
N PHE A 91 8.84 6.99 -6.99
CA PHE A 91 8.48 7.01 -8.41
C PHE A 91 7.14 6.28 -8.63
N ALA A 92 6.99 5.11 -8.02
CA ALA A 92 5.76 4.34 -8.13
C ALA A 92 4.56 5.10 -7.56
N LEU A 93 4.73 5.71 -6.39
CA LEU A 93 3.67 6.50 -5.79
C LEU A 93 3.29 7.70 -6.66
N ASN A 94 4.26 8.41 -7.20
CA ASN A 94 3.98 9.55 -8.08
C ASN A 94 3.25 9.11 -9.34
N ARG A 95 3.63 7.98 -9.92
CA ARG A 95 2.94 7.42 -11.08
C ARG A 95 1.50 7.05 -10.73
N LEU A 96 1.30 6.41 -9.59
CA LEU A 96 -0.02 6.03 -9.12
C LEU A 96 -0.89 7.27 -8.88
N LEU A 97 -0.34 8.30 -8.23
CA LEU A 97 -1.05 9.55 -7.99
C LEU A 97 -1.43 10.28 -9.28
N SER A 98 -0.62 10.16 -10.33
CA SER A 98 -0.95 10.77 -11.61
C SER A 98 -2.12 10.09 -12.31
N MET A 99 -2.35 8.82 -12.01
CA MET A 99 -3.45 8.04 -12.57
C MET A 99 -4.75 8.23 -11.79
N ILE A 100 -4.67 8.49 -10.50
CA ILE A 100 -5.83 8.54 -9.61
C ILE A 100 -6.05 9.97 -9.18
N THR A 101 -6.90 10.68 -9.91
CA THR A 101 -7.24 12.08 -9.61
C THR A 101 -8.58 12.21 -8.90
N GLU A 102 -9.35 11.14 -8.84
CA GLU A 102 -10.64 11.10 -8.13
C GLU A 102 -10.81 9.70 -7.52
N PRO A 103 -11.77 9.54 -6.60
CA PRO A 103 -11.96 8.26 -5.92
C PRO A 103 -12.20 7.11 -6.90
N CYS A 104 -11.57 5.99 -6.64
CA CYS A 104 -11.72 4.77 -7.45
C CYS A 104 -11.53 3.54 -6.57
N GLN A 105 -11.65 2.35 -7.16
CA GLN A 105 -11.48 1.10 -6.42
C GLN A 105 -10.11 0.50 -6.67
N MET A 106 -9.60 -0.21 -5.67
CA MET A 106 -8.40 -1.02 -5.81
C MET A 106 -8.63 -2.38 -5.17
N GLU A 107 -7.97 -3.37 -5.70
CA GLU A 107 -7.95 -4.71 -5.13
C GLU A 107 -6.59 -4.97 -4.52
N ILE A 108 -6.58 -5.39 -3.26
CA ILE A 108 -5.38 -5.86 -2.61
C ILE A 108 -5.46 -7.37 -2.48
N SER A 109 -4.44 -8.05 -2.97
CA SER A 109 -4.36 -9.50 -2.88
C SER A 109 -2.95 -9.86 -2.43
N TYR A 110 -2.82 -11.03 -1.81
CA TYR A 110 -1.52 -11.53 -1.46
C TYR A 110 -0.92 -12.26 -2.64
N GLY A 111 0.37 -12.12 -2.79
CA GLY A 111 1.08 -12.85 -3.82
C GLY A 111 1.27 -14.31 -3.42
N TYR A 112 1.89 -15.04 -4.31
CA TYR A 112 2.19 -16.46 -4.10
C TYR A 112 3.14 -16.71 -2.94
N ASP A 113 3.80 -15.71 -2.48
CA ASP A 113 4.72 -15.82 -1.35
C ASP A 113 3.99 -16.00 -0.02
N HIS A 114 2.68 -16.03 -0.03
CA HIS A 114 1.88 -16.41 1.11
C HIS A 114 1.47 -17.86 1.05
N GLY A 115 1.89 -18.46 0.01
CA GLY A 115 1.48 -19.82 -0.30
C GLY A 115 1.59 -20.78 0.80
#